data_f3b01fd98b46593627260ca17574cba7
#
_entry.id   f3b01fd98b46593627260ca17574cba7
#
_cell.length_a   1.000
_cell.length_b   1.000
_cell.length_c   1.000
_cell.angle_alpha   90.00
_cell.angle_beta   90.00
_cell.angle_gamma   90.00
#
_symmetry.space_group_name_H-M   'P 1'
#
loop_
_entity.id
_entity.type
_entity.pdbx_description
1 polymer ?
#
loop_
_entity_poly.entity_id
_entity_poly.type
_entity_poly.pdbx_seq_one_letter_code
_entity_poly.pdbx_strand_id
1 'polypeptide(L)'
;MRGFTRTVYALFGVLGVALGLLALVKPELALRPGDANGLTTHLLREEGALGVFLGLMAFWCFTHFEERRPVHFALLVFAALFSLIHWREYLLDNRSIGSPLANSVPLLLLAVTAPYKPLPR
;
A
#
# COMPACT_ATOMS: atom_id res chain seq x y z
N MET A 1 -7.05 -3.77 20.73
CA MET A 1 -6.58 -4.17 19.39
C MET A 1 -7.61 -3.97 18.27
N ARG A 2 -8.91 -4.31 18.39
CA ARG A 2 -9.90 -4.11 17.31
C ARG A 2 -9.97 -2.67 16.78
N GLY A 3 -9.98 -1.68 17.66
CA GLY A 3 -10.00 -0.26 17.27
C GLY A 3 -8.77 0.13 16.45
N PHE A 4 -7.57 -0.21 16.93
CA PHE A 4 -6.32 0.06 16.22
C PHE A 4 -6.30 -0.58 14.84
N THR A 5 -6.68 -1.86 14.73
CA THR A 5 -6.73 -2.57 13.43
C THR A 5 -7.70 -1.90 12.45
N ARG A 6 -8.89 -1.47 12.91
CA ARG A 6 -9.83 -0.72 12.08
C ARG A 6 -9.26 0.62 11.64
N THR A 7 -8.58 1.34 12.52
CA THR A 7 -7.90 2.59 12.16
C THR A 7 -6.85 2.37 11.08
N VAL A 8 -6.05 1.30 11.17
CA VAL A 8 -5.07 0.95 10.12
C VAL A 8 -5.77 0.74 8.77
N TYR A 9 -6.86 -0.03 8.72
CA TYR A 9 -7.59 -0.21 7.46
C TYR A 9 -8.22 1.07 6.93
N ALA A 10 -8.79 1.91 7.81
CA ALA A 10 -9.35 3.20 7.40
C ALA A 10 -8.28 4.10 6.80
N LEU A 11 -7.11 4.20 7.44
CA LEU A 11 -5.98 4.99 6.93
C LEU A 11 -5.49 4.47 5.58
N PHE A 12 -5.28 3.16 5.44
CA PHE A 12 -4.86 2.57 4.16
C PHE A 12 -5.92 2.75 3.08
N GLY A 13 -7.20 2.63 3.45
CA GLY A 13 -8.30 2.89 2.53
C GLY A 13 -8.30 4.32 2.02
N VAL A 14 -8.27 5.29 2.93
CA VAL A 14 -8.28 6.73 2.57
C VAL A 14 -7.04 7.10 1.77
N LEU A 15 -5.85 6.75 2.26
CA LEU A 15 -4.59 7.09 1.58
C LEU A 15 -4.45 6.39 0.24
N GLY A 16 -4.77 5.09 0.17
CA GLY A 16 -4.70 4.32 -1.08
C GLY A 16 -5.63 4.90 -2.14
N VAL A 17 -6.88 5.19 -1.81
CA VAL A 17 -7.83 5.78 -2.76
C VAL A 17 -7.43 7.21 -3.12
N ALA A 18 -7.12 8.07 -2.14
CA ALA A 18 -6.82 9.48 -2.41
C ALA A 18 -5.53 9.64 -3.24
N LEU A 19 -4.44 8.99 -2.82
CA LEU A 19 -3.16 9.07 -3.55
C LEU A 19 -3.23 8.33 -4.88
N GLY A 20 -3.96 7.21 -4.93
CA GLY A 20 -4.18 6.47 -6.17
C GLY A 20 -4.97 7.28 -7.19
N LEU A 21 -6.05 7.94 -6.80
CA LEU A 21 -6.80 8.84 -7.68
C LEU A 21 -5.95 10.04 -8.12
N LEU A 22 -5.14 10.60 -7.22
CA LEU A 22 -4.24 11.69 -7.57
C LEU A 22 -3.23 11.25 -8.64
N ALA A 23 -2.61 10.09 -8.49
CA ALA A 23 -1.68 9.54 -9.48
C ALA A 23 -2.35 9.19 -10.81
N LEU A 24 -3.62 8.78 -10.80
CA LEU A 24 -4.41 8.53 -12.01
C LEU A 24 -4.69 9.82 -12.79
N VAL A 25 -5.12 10.87 -12.09
CA VAL A 25 -5.62 12.11 -12.73
C VAL A 25 -4.49 13.09 -13.03
N LYS A 26 -3.53 13.21 -12.11
CA LYS A 26 -2.41 14.17 -12.18
C LYS A 26 -1.09 13.52 -11.80
N PRO A 27 -0.60 12.51 -12.59
CA PRO A 27 0.64 11.80 -12.29
C PRO A 27 1.86 12.73 -12.21
N GLU A 28 1.83 13.85 -12.93
CA GLU A 28 2.90 14.84 -12.93
C GLU A 28 3.18 15.46 -11.55
N LEU A 29 2.20 15.46 -10.64
CA LEU A 29 2.41 15.97 -9.27
C LEU A 29 3.31 15.06 -8.41
N ALA A 30 3.47 13.79 -8.79
CA ALA A 30 4.35 12.85 -8.10
C ALA A 30 5.77 12.83 -8.69
N LEU A 31 6.00 13.54 -9.80
CA LEU A 31 7.29 13.60 -10.50
C LEU A 31 8.07 14.85 -10.16
N ARG A 32 9.40 14.75 -10.23
CA ARG A 32 10.26 15.94 -10.19
C ARG A 32 10.11 16.72 -11.50
N PRO A 33 10.30 18.07 -11.48
CA PRO A 33 10.35 18.84 -12.70
C PRO A 33 11.38 18.27 -13.68
N GLY A 34 10.95 17.97 -14.89
CA GLY A 34 11.80 17.38 -15.94
C GLY A 34 11.73 15.86 -16.09
N ASP A 35 11.22 15.13 -15.09
CA ASP A 35 11.11 13.65 -15.16
C ASP A 35 9.82 13.18 -15.86
N ALA A 36 8.92 14.10 -16.18
CA ALA A 36 7.65 13.77 -16.82
C ALA A 36 7.86 13.42 -18.30
N ASN A 37 7.64 12.16 -18.63
CA ASN A 37 7.59 11.64 -20.00
C ASN A 37 6.44 10.64 -20.14
N GLY A 38 6.18 10.17 -21.37
CA GLY A 38 5.06 9.27 -21.64
C GLY A 38 5.12 7.97 -20.84
N LEU A 39 6.30 7.40 -20.63
CA LEU A 39 6.46 6.17 -19.87
C LEU A 39 6.26 6.39 -18.37
N THR A 40 6.91 7.40 -17.79
CA THR A 40 6.80 7.68 -16.34
C THR A 40 5.38 8.03 -15.93
N THR A 41 4.67 8.83 -16.73
CA THR A 41 3.27 9.17 -16.47
C THR A 41 2.34 7.97 -16.64
N HIS A 42 2.61 7.07 -17.58
CA HIS A 42 1.85 5.83 -17.76
C HIS A 42 2.02 4.91 -16.55
N LEU A 43 3.26 4.64 -16.13
CA LEU A 43 3.56 3.80 -14.97
C LEU A 43 2.92 4.35 -13.69
N LEU A 44 2.97 5.67 -13.47
CA LEU A 44 2.31 6.29 -12.31
C LEU A 44 0.79 6.15 -12.34
N ARG A 45 0.15 6.15 -13.50
CA ARG A 45 -1.29 5.86 -13.62
C ARG A 45 -1.59 4.41 -13.29
N GLU A 46 -0.76 3.46 -13.71
CA GLU A 46 -0.91 2.05 -13.33
C GLU A 46 -0.74 1.86 -11.83
N GLU A 47 0.28 2.48 -11.22
CA GLU A 47 0.47 2.49 -9.76
C GLU A 47 -0.72 3.14 -9.05
N GLY A 48 -1.27 4.21 -9.62
CA GLY A 48 -2.47 4.87 -9.13
C GLY A 48 -3.69 3.95 -9.11
N ALA A 49 -3.93 3.24 -10.22
CA ALA A 49 -5.02 2.26 -10.30
C ALA A 49 -4.86 1.15 -9.26
N LEU A 50 -3.63 0.65 -9.09
CA LEU A 50 -3.31 -0.35 -8.06
C LEU A 50 -3.53 0.23 -6.65
N GLY A 51 -3.11 1.48 -6.40
CA GLY A 51 -3.34 2.18 -5.14
C GLY A 51 -4.83 2.29 -4.78
N VAL A 52 -5.68 2.65 -5.74
CA VAL A 52 -7.14 2.67 -5.57
C VAL A 52 -7.66 1.28 -5.23
N PHE A 53 -7.25 0.25 -5.97
CA PHE A 53 -7.67 -1.13 -5.71
C PHE A 53 -7.31 -1.59 -4.30
N LEU A 54 -6.05 -1.39 -3.87
CA LEU A 54 -5.58 -1.75 -2.54
C LEU A 54 -6.31 -0.96 -1.44
N GLY A 55 -6.58 0.33 -1.68
CA GLY A 55 -7.38 1.16 -0.78
C GLY A 55 -8.81 0.64 -0.61
N LEU A 56 -9.47 0.23 -1.69
CA LEU A 56 -10.79 -0.41 -1.65
C LEU A 56 -10.76 -1.74 -0.90
N MET A 57 -9.71 -2.55 -1.07
CA MET A 57 -9.53 -3.79 -0.32
C MET A 57 -9.34 -3.54 1.18
N ALA A 58 -8.63 -2.48 1.56
CA ALA A 58 -8.51 -2.06 2.95
C ALA A 58 -9.87 -1.59 3.52
N PHE A 59 -10.65 -0.84 2.77
CA PHE A 59 -12.03 -0.48 3.17
C PHE A 59 -12.93 -1.71 3.30
N TRP A 60 -12.79 -2.68 2.42
CA TRP A 60 -13.51 -3.94 2.55
C TRP A 60 -13.14 -4.66 3.87
N CYS A 61 -11.85 -4.73 4.22
CA CYS A 61 -11.41 -5.26 5.51
C CYS A 61 -11.95 -4.47 6.72
N PHE A 62 -12.14 -3.17 6.57
CA PHE A 62 -12.74 -2.32 7.61
C PHE A 62 -14.21 -2.64 7.83
N THR A 63 -14.99 -2.80 6.76
CA THR A 63 -16.44 -3.06 6.79
C THR A 63 -16.75 -4.52 7.10
N HIS A 64 -16.02 -5.47 6.53
CA HIS A 64 -16.17 -6.93 6.73
C HIS A 64 -15.12 -7.46 7.70
N PHE A 65 -15.04 -6.83 8.87
CA PHE A 65 -13.93 -7.04 9.80
C PHE A 65 -13.75 -8.50 10.26
N GLU A 66 -14.83 -9.26 10.40
CA GLU A 66 -14.79 -10.65 10.84
C GLU A 66 -14.33 -11.59 9.70
N GLU A 67 -14.57 -11.24 8.46
CA GLU A 67 -14.25 -12.03 7.26
C GLU A 67 -12.93 -11.62 6.61
N ARG A 68 -12.26 -10.57 7.13
CA ARG A 68 -11.10 -9.90 6.51
C ARG A 68 -9.87 -10.78 6.26
N ARG A 69 -9.79 -11.96 6.89
CA ARG A 69 -8.56 -12.77 6.92
C ARG A 69 -7.91 -12.99 5.54
N PRO A 70 -8.62 -13.49 4.51
CA PRO A 70 -7.99 -13.74 3.21
C PRO A 70 -7.50 -12.45 2.55
N VAL A 71 -8.30 -11.38 2.58
CA VAL A 71 -7.94 -10.09 1.98
C VAL A 71 -6.79 -9.44 2.75
N HIS A 72 -6.80 -9.52 4.09
CA HIS A 72 -5.70 -9.04 4.91
C HIS A 72 -4.38 -9.70 4.54
N PHE A 73 -4.34 -11.03 4.40
CA PHE A 73 -3.11 -11.72 4.01
C PHE A 73 -2.68 -11.39 2.58
N ALA A 74 -3.60 -11.16 1.65
CA ALA A 74 -3.26 -10.68 0.31
C ALA A 74 -2.62 -9.28 0.36
N LEU A 75 -3.16 -8.36 1.15
CA LEU A 75 -2.56 -7.03 1.39
C LEU A 75 -1.17 -7.14 2.06
N LEU A 76 -1.01 -8.05 3.02
CA LEU A 76 0.26 -8.30 3.69
C LEU A 76 1.34 -8.82 2.73
N VAL A 77 1.00 -9.78 1.87
CA VAL A 77 1.90 -10.31 0.84
C VAL A 77 2.29 -9.21 -0.13
N PHE A 78 1.32 -8.41 -0.60
CA PHE A 78 1.62 -7.27 -1.47
C PHE A 78 2.58 -6.29 -0.80
N ALA A 79 2.33 -5.88 0.45
CA ALA A 79 3.19 -4.97 1.19
C ALA A 79 4.60 -5.55 1.40
N ALA A 80 4.72 -6.86 1.60
CA ALA A 80 6.02 -7.54 1.72
C ALA A 80 6.80 -7.50 0.41
N LEU A 81 6.17 -7.82 -0.72
CA LEU A 81 6.80 -7.76 -2.05
C LEU A 81 7.20 -6.33 -2.40
N PHE A 82 6.33 -5.37 -2.12
CA PHE A 82 6.60 -3.96 -2.38
C PHE A 82 7.78 -3.43 -1.53
N SER A 83 7.81 -3.77 -0.24
CA SER A 83 8.94 -3.45 0.65
C SER A 83 10.24 -4.08 0.13
N LEU A 84 10.20 -5.35 -0.30
CA LEU A 84 11.37 -6.07 -0.81
C LEU A 84 11.98 -5.39 -2.05
N ILE A 85 11.15 -4.88 -2.98
CA ILE A 85 11.61 -4.13 -4.15
C ILE A 85 12.42 -2.90 -3.72
N HIS A 86 11.91 -2.10 -2.77
CA HIS A 86 12.59 -0.91 -2.30
C HIS A 86 13.88 -1.19 -1.53
N TRP A 87 13.92 -2.30 -0.75
CA TRP A 87 15.16 -2.75 -0.11
C TRP A 87 16.20 -3.22 -1.13
N ARG A 88 15.76 -3.95 -2.18
CA ARG A 88 16.66 -4.35 -3.26
C ARG A 88 17.27 -3.12 -3.97
N GLU A 89 16.45 -2.13 -4.31
CA GLU A 89 16.93 -0.89 -4.94
C GLU A 89 17.91 -0.13 -4.05
N TYR A 90 17.67 -0.08 -2.74
CA TYR A 90 18.60 0.52 -1.79
C TYR A 90 19.96 -0.19 -1.78
N LEU A 91 19.95 -1.52 -1.73
CA LEU A 91 21.17 -2.33 -1.60
C LEU A 91 21.98 -2.38 -2.90
N LEU A 92 21.34 -2.37 -4.06
CA LEU A 92 21.99 -2.56 -5.35
C LEU A 92 22.23 -1.26 -6.11
N ASP A 93 21.32 -0.30 -5.99
CA ASP A 93 21.33 0.92 -6.80
C ASP A 93 21.71 2.18 -6.00
N ASN A 94 22.23 2.02 -4.77
CA ASN A 94 22.64 3.12 -3.87
C ASN A 94 21.59 4.21 -3.68
N ARG A 95 20.29 3.84 -3.65
CA ARG A 95 19.21 4.79 -3.40
C ARG A 95 19.13 5.19 -1.93
N SER A 96 18.40 6.26 -1.63
CA SER A 96 18.19 6.73 -0.27
C SER A 96 17.50 5.67 0.61
N ILE A 97 18.01 5.45 1.83
CA ILE A 97 17.41 4.56 2.84
C ILE A 97 16.01 4.98 3.27
N GLY A 98 15.63 6.24 3.07
CA GLY A 98 14.29 6.73 3.40
C GLY A 98 13.18 6.01 2.65
N SER A 99 13.42 5.62 1.39
CA SER A 99 12.45 4.90 0.56
C SER A 99 12.09 3.52 1.12
N PRO A 100 13.04 2.58 1.36
CA PRO A 100 12.68 1.27 1.91
C PRO A 100 12.11 1.36 3.32
N LEU A 101 12.55 2.29 4.16
CA LEU A 101 11.98 2.47 5.49
C LEU A 101 10.51 2.89 5.41
N ALA A 102 10.19 3.91 4.61
CA ALA A 102 8.81 4.37 4.44
C ALA A 102 7.90 3.28 3.87
N ASN A 103 8.36 2.53 2.87
CA ASN A 103 7.61 1.45 2.23
C ASN A 103 7.53 0.16 3.08
N SER A 104 8.29 0.06 4.17
CA SER A 104 8.16 -1.02 5.15
C SER A 104 7.10 -0.73 6.22
N VAL A 105 6.67 0.51 6.40
CA VAL A 105 5.64 0.87 7.39
C VAL A 105 4.31 0.14 7.15
N PRO A 106 3.75 0.08 5.91
CA PRO A 106 2.55 -0.69 5.65
C PRO A 106 2.68 -2.18 5.99
N LEU A 107 3.83 -2.78 5.66
CA LEU A 107 4.13 -4.17 6.01
C LEU A 107 4.09 -4.41 7.52
N LEU A 108 4.75 -3.57 8.31
CA LEU A 108 4.79 -3.69 9.76
C LEU A 108 3.40 -3.51 10.38
N LEU A 109 2.64 -2.51 9.94
CA LEU A 109 1.28 -2.27 10.43
C LEU A 109 0.34 -3.44 10.12
N LEU A 110 0.40 -4.00 8.92
CA LEU A 110 -0.38 -5.17 8.55
C LEU A 110 0.08 -6.42 9.32
N ALA A 111 1.39 -6.64 9.51
CA ALA A 111 1.90 -7.76 10.27
C ALA A 111 1.42 -7.74 11.74
N VAL A 112 1.48 -6.58 12.40
CA VAL A 112 1.02 -6.42 13.80
C VAL A 112 -0.49 -6.60 13.94
N THR A 113 -1.26 -6.24 12.91
CA THR A 113 -2.73 -6.33 12.93
C THR A 113 -3.28 -7.63 12.33
N ALA A 114 -2.41 -8.56 11.93
CA ALA A 114 -2.80 -9.79 11.24
C ALA A 114 -3.69 -10.69 12.11
N PRO A 115 -4.74 -11.28 11.55
CA PRO A 115 -5.64 -12.20 12.23
C PRO A 115 -5.03 -13.62 12.29
N TYR A 116 -4.01 -13.79 13.13
CA TYR A 116 -3.28 -15.08 13.26
C TYR A 116 -4.15 -16.20 13.84
N LYS A 117 -5.11 -15.89 14.70
CA LYS A 117 -6.01 -16.91 15.25
C LYS A 117 -7.14 -17.20 14.28
N PRO A 118 -7.44 -18.49 14.00
CA PRO A 118 -8.65 -18.83 13.27
C PRO A 118 -9.86 -18.33 14.07
N LEU A 119 -10.87 -17.83 13.37
CA LEU A 119 -12.16 -17.54 14.00
C LEU A 119 -12.73 -18.87 14.51
N PRO A 120 -13.29 -18.93 15.74
CA PRO A 120 -14.03 -20.09 16.19
C PRO A 120 -15.16 -20.35 15.19
N ARG A 121 -15.25 -21.61 14.76
CA ARG A 121 -16.34 -22.06 13.86
C ARG A 121 -17.66 -22.10 14.60
#